data_3c989d5f6894c8fabdd99a790e9df5de
#
_entry.id   3c989d5f6894c8fabdd99a790e9df5de
#
_cell.length_a   1.000
_cell.length_b   1.000
_cell.length_c   1.000
_cell.angle_alpha   90.00
_cell.angle_beta   90.00
_cell.angle_gamma   90.00
#
_symmetry.space_group_name_H-M   'P 1'
#
loop_
_entity.id
_entity.type
_entity.pdbx_description
1 polymer ?
#
loop_
_entity_poly.entity_id
_entity_poly.type
_entity_poly.pdbx_seq_one_letter_code
_entity_poly.pdbx_strand_id
1 'polypeptide(L)'
;MYLVKRPAISQFVPVRQAQYHFLQWGNADSSQRPLIMVHGWMDVAASYQFMVDCLSESFLSERKIIAPDWRGFGLSSTGGVDNYWLDDYLADLDFFLEQVAPGQTIDLIGHSMGGNIAMHYCGVMPEKVHQLINLEGFGGPAAKASQAPSKKSKWLKEMHAMYKGEIQLRPYA
;
A
#
# COMPACT_ATOMS: atom_id res chain seq x y z
N MET A 1 -2.26 23.82 14.14
CA MET A 1 -1.27 22.80 13.72
C MET A 1 -1.67 21.49 14.37
N TYR A 2 -1.73 20.38 13.62
CA TYR A 2 -2.00 19.05 14.16
C TYR A 2 -0.80 18.56 14.98
N LEU A 3 -1.06 18.04 16.16
CA LEU A 3 -0.03 17.47 17.04
C LEU A 3 -0.19 15.95 17.06
N VAL A 4 0.85 15.27 16.60
CA VAL A 4 0.93 13.80 16.66
C VAL A 4 0.94 13.36 18.12
N LYS A 5 0.02 12.48 18.49
CA LYS A 5 -0.07 11.93 19.86
C LYS A 5 0.77 10.66 20.01
N ARG A 6 0.85 9.87 18.95
CA ARG A 6 1.52 8.57 18.91
C ARG A 6 2.50 8.53 17.74
N PRO A 7 3.75 9.00 17.94
CA PRO A 7 4.73 9.05 16.87
C PRO A 7 5.03 7.65 16.31
N ALA A 8 5.11 7.55 14.99
CA ALA A 8 5.49 6.33 14.31
C ALA A 8 7.00 6.11 14.35
N ILE A 9 7.42 4.86 14.23
CA ILE A 9 8.80 4.49 13.91
C ILE A 9 8.89 4.28 12.41
N SER A 10 9.75 5.05 11.73
CA SER A 10 10.02 4.94 10.29
C SER A 10 11.07 3.87 10.06
N GLN A 11 10.79 2.93 9.15
CA GLN A 11 11.66 1.78 8.87
C GLN A 11 11.68 1.47 7.37
N PHE A 12 12.67 0.69 6.95
CA PHE A 12 12.82 0.23 5.58
C PHE A 12 13.08 -1.28 5.55
N VAL A 13 12.50 -1.96 4.55
CA VAL A 13 12.77 -3.38 4.28
C VAL A 13 12.92 -3.61 2.78
N PRO A 14 13.73 -4.60 2.36
CA PRO A 14 13.81 -4.98 0.96
C PRO A 14 12.53 -5.74 0.56
N VAL A 15 11.90 -5.29 -0.52
CA VAL A 15 10.76 -5.96 -1.14
C VAL A 15 11.06 -6.13 -2.62
N ARG A 16 11.31 -7.37 -3.05
CA ARG A 16 11.77 -7.67 -4.41
C ARG A 16 13.03 -6.85 -4.77
N GLN A 17 12.90 -5.91 -5.73
CA GLN A 17 14.01 -5.04 -6.16
C GLN A 17 13.96 -3.63 -5.55
N ALA A 18 12.96 -3.35 -4.70
CA ALA A 18 12.74 -2.04 -4.11
C ALA A 18 13.07 -2.03 -2.61
N GLN A 19 13.35 -0.84 -2.09
CA GLN A 19 13.36 -0.55 -0.65
C GLN A 19 12.00 0.02 -0.28
N TYR A 20 11.24 -0.71 0.49
CA TYR A 20 9.94 -0.28 0.99
C TYR A 20 10.11 0.43 2.31
N HIS A 21 9.63 1.64 2.37
CA HIS A 21 9.42 2.38 3.60
C HIS A 21 8.11 1.95 4.25
N PHE A 22 8.09 1.90 5.56
CA PHE A 22 6.86 1.73 6.33
C PHE A 22 6.92 2.45 7.66
N LEU A 23 5.75 2.77 8.16
CA LEU A 23 5.54 3.30 9.50
C LEU A 23 5.03 2.20 10.42
N GLN A 24 5.57 2.16 11.63
CA GLN A 24 5.16 1.23 12.66
C GLN A 24 4.72 1.97 13.92
N TRP A 25 3.61 1.52 14.50
CA TRP A 25 3.09 1.97 15.78
C TRP A 25 2.78 0.79 16.68
N GLY A 26 2.49 1.05 17.95
CA GLY A 26 2.07 0.08 18.93
C GLY A 26 3.20 -0.82 19.40
N ASN A 27 2.86 -2.01 19.88
CA ASN A 27 3.80 -2.94 20.47
C ASN A 27 4.49 -3.81 19.40
N ALA A 28 5.77 -3.52 19.13
CA ALA A 28 6.58 -4.25 18.15
C ALA A 28 6.75 -5.74 18.48
N ASP A 29 6.78 -6.07 19.78
CA ASP A 29 7.02 -7.43 20.29
C ASP A 29 5.71 -8.20 20.57
N SER A 30 4.58 -7.67 20.13
CA SER A 30 3.29 -8.30 20.33
C SER A 30 3.21 -9.67 19.66
N SER A 31 2.69 -10.65 20.39
CA SER A 31 2.34 -11.96 19.83
C SER A 31 0.96 -11.99 19.15
N GLN A 32 0.20 -10.90 19.27
CA GLN A 32 -1.08 -10.76 18.56
C GLN A 32 -0.85 -10.55 17.07
N ARG A 33 -1.86 -10.91 16.27
CA ARG A 33 -1.83 -10.67 14.81
C ARG A 33 -1.55 -9.19 14.52
N PRO A 34 -0.55 -8.88 13.69
CA PRO A 34 -0.29 -7.50 13.30
C PRO A 34 -1.44 -6.93 12.46
N LEU A 35 -1.68 -5.63 12.63
CA LEU A 35 -2.58 -4.87 11.78
C LEU A 35 -1.76 -4.21 10.68
N ILE A 36 -2.07 -4.54 9.43
CA ILE A 36 -1.45 -3.95 8.25
C ILE A 36 -2.44 -2.98 7.61
N MET A 37 -1.98 -1.78 7.27
CA MET A 37 -2.82 -0.73 6.68
C MET A 37 -2.20 -0.24 5.37
N VAL A 38 -2.92 -0.45 4.26
CA VAL A 38 -2.42 -0.14 2.92
C VAL A 38 -3.19 1.01 2.27
N HIS A 39 -2.47 2.05 1.90
CA HIS A 39 -3.02 3.33 1.44
C HIS A 39 -3.52 3.32 -0.01
N GLY A 40 -4.27 4.35 -0.39
CA GLY A 40 -4.82 4.57 -1.71
C GLY A 40 -3.83 5.16 -2.73
N TRP A 41 -4.33 5.42 -3.94
CA TRP A 41 -3.60 6.14 -4.97
C TRP A 41 -3.29 7.56 -4.51
N MET A 42 -2.10 8.06 -4.79
CA MET A 42 -1.64 9.41 -4.41
C MET A 42 -1.67 9.68 -2.90
N ASP A 43 -1.49 8.65 -2.11
CA ASP A 43 -1.49 8.71 -0.66
C ASP A 43 -0.20 8.07 -0.12
N VAL A 44 0.00 8.09 1.19
CA VAL A 44 1.19 7.55 1.86
C VAL A 44 0.82 6.93 3.22
N ALA A 45 1.71 6.13 3.77
CA ALA A 45 1.54 5.52 5.09
C ALA A 45 1.21 6.52 6.21
N ALA A 46 1.76 7.74 6.10
CA ALA A 46 1.57 8.80 7.10
C ALA A 46 0.11 9.27 7.25
N SER A 47 -0.74 9.07 6.25
CA SER A 47 -2.17 9.39 6.34
C SER A 47 -2.90 8.62 7.44
N TYR A 48 -2.40 7.45 7.79
CA TYR A 48 -2.96 6.64 8.87
C TYR A 48 -2.66 7.19 10.28
N GLN A 49 -1.78 8.18 10.40
CA GLN A 49 -1.46 8.78 11.70
C GLN A 49 -2.71 9.31 12.42
N PHE A 50 -3.65 9.90 11.67
CA PHE A 50 -4.90 10.42 12.24
C PHE A 50 -5.75 9.31 12.86
N MET A 51 -5.84 8.16 12.19
CA MET A 51 -6.56 7.00 12.70
C MET A 51 -5.86 6.41 13.92
N VAL A 52 -4.54 6.24 13.86
CA VAL A 52 -3.75 5.69 14.97
C VAL A 52 -3.87 6.55 16.23
N ASP A 53 -3.89 7.87 16.08
CA ASP A 53 -4.05 8.80 17.20
C ASP A 53 -5.42 8.73 17.89
N CYS A 54 -6.41 8.09 17.23
CA CYS A 54 -7.74 7.83 17.79
C CYS A 54 -7.88 6.44 18.44
N LEU A 55 -6.90 5.55 18.29
CA LEU A 55 -6.95 4.21 18.88
C LEU A 55 -6.73 4.29 20.41
N SER A 56 -7.27 3.31 21.14
CA SER A 56 -7.07 3.23 22.58
C SER A 56 -5.65 2.79 22.95
N GLU A 57 -5.18 3.18 24.12
CA GLU A 57 -3.88 2.72 24.65
C GLU A 57 -3.83 1.19 24.78
N SER A 58 -4.91 0.55 25.21
CA SER A 58 -4.98 -0.91 25.31
C SER A 58 -4.78 -1.58 23.96
N PHE A 59 -5.42 -1.06 22.89
CA PHE A 59 -5.25 -1.62 21.56
C PHE A 59 -3.80 -1.49 21.05
N LEU A 60 -3.18 -0.33 21.29
CA LEU A 60 -1.79 -0.07 20.89
C LEU A 60 -0.77 -0.89 21.68
N SER A 61 -1.01 -1.10 22.99
CA SER A 61 -0.11 -1.90 23.82
C SER A 61 -0.15 -3.39 23.46
N GLU A 62 -1.25 -3.85 22.87
CA GLU A 62 -1.44 -5.26 22.52
C GLU A 62 -1.11 -5.58 21.06
N ARG A 63 -0.99 -4.58 20.19
CA ARG A 63 -0.85 -4.82 18.75
C ARG A 63 0.30 -4.07 18.11
N LYS A 64 0.93 -4.76 17.17
CA LYS A 64 1.84 -4.17 16.19
C LYS A 64 1.00 -3.66 15.01
N ILE A 65 1.16 -2.38 14.65
CA ILE A 65 0.47 -1.73 13.54
C ILE A 65 1.51 -1.29 12.52
N ILE A 66 1.30 -1.59 11.25
CA ILE A 66 2.26 -1.33 10.18
C ILE A 66 1.52 -0.75 8.97
N ALA A 67 2.07 0.31 8.41
CA ALA A 67 1.60 0.86 7.14
C ALA A 67 2.78 1.09 6.19
N PRO A 68 2.88 0.36 5.07
CA PRO A 68 3.88 0.63 4.04
C PRO A 68 3.49 1.83 3.19
N ASP A 69 4.50 2.49 2.63
CA ASP A 69 4.34 3.26 1.40
C ASP A 69 4.44 2.30 0.21
N TRP A 70 3.47 2.34 -0.70
CA TRP A 70 3.56 1.54 -1.92
C TRP A 70 4.73 1.93 -2.80
N ARG A 71 5.19 1.02 -3.66
CA ARG A 71 6.19 1.30 -4.70
C ARG A 71 5.85 2.59 -5.45
N GLY A 72 6.81 3.52 -5.51
CA GLY A 72 6.66 4.81 -6.17
C GLY A 72 5.88 5.86 -5.39
N PHE A 73 5.52 5.58 -4.13
CA PHE A 73 4.88 6.52 -3.23
C PHE A 73 5.72 6.75 -1.97
N GLY A 74 5.50 7.88 -1.32
CA GLY A 74 6.15 8.23 -0.07
C GLY A 74 7.67 8.13 -0.13
N LEU A 75 8.25 7.35 0.76
CA LEU A 75 9.69 7.12 0.84
C LEU A 75 10.12 5.78 0.23
N SER A 76 9.18 4.98 -0.30
CA SER A 76 9.51 3.73 -0.98
C SER A 76 10.14 3.98 -2.34
N SER A 77 11.20 3.23 -2.66
CA SER A 77 11.83 3.31 -3.98
C SER A 77 11.01 2.58 -5.06
N THR A 78 11.31 2.86 -6.32
CA THR A 78 10.71 2.15 -7.45
C THR A 78 11.42 0.83 -7.77
N GLY A 79 12.60 0.60 -7.18
CA GLY A 79 13.46 -0.55 -7.54
C GLY A 79 14.03 -0.48 -8.96
N GLY A 80 13.98 0.69 -9.60
CA GLY A 80 14.43 0.89 -10.98
C GLY A 80 13.46 0.33 -12.04
N VAL A 81 12.26 -0.08 -11.66
CA VAL A 81 11.20 -0.54 -12.56
C VAL A 81 10.18 0.56 -12.82
N ASP A 82 9.57 0.54 -13.98
CA ASP A 82 8.51 1.46 -14.42
C ASP A 82 7.12 0.77 -14.48
N ASN A 83 6.98 -0.36 -13.82
CA ASN A 83 5.80 -1.21 -13.89
C ASN A 83 4.96 -1.08 -12.61
N TYR A 84 3.68 -0.71 -12.77
CA TYR A 84 2.76 -0.38 -11.68
C TYR A 84 1.39 -1.05 -11.89
N TRP A 85 1.38 -2.32 -12.30
CA TRP A 85 0.17 -3.09 -12.44
C TRP A 85 -0.34 -3.61 -11.09
N LEU A 86 -1.61 -3.95 -11.04
CA LEU A 86 -2.21 -4.52 -9.83
C LEU A 86 -1.44 -5.75 -9.32
N ASP A 87 -1.02 -6.62 -10.23
CA ASP A 87 -0.30 -7.85 -9.91
C ASP A 87 1.09 -7.57 -9.32
N ASP A 88 1.73 -6.45 -9.69
CA ASP A 88 2.98 -6.04 -9.07
C ASP A 88 2.78 -5.63 -7.61
N TYR A 89 1.71 -4.88 -7.33
CA TYR A 89 1.37 -4.50 -5.96
C TYR A 89 0.93 -5.70 -5.11
N LEU A 90 0.25 -6.70 -5.71
CA LEU A 90 -0.05 -7.97 -5.03
C LEU A 90 1.22 -8.71 -4.61
N ALA A 91 2.17 -8.84 -5.55
CA ALA A 91 3.45 -9.46 -5.27
C ALA A 91 4.23 -8.66 -4.22
N ASP A 92 4.26 -7.33 -4.33
CA ASP A 92 4.94 -6.49 -3.35
C ASP A 92 4.33 -6.63 -1.96
N LEU A 93 3.00 -6.72 -1.84
CA LEU A 93 2.34 -6.95 -0.55
C LEU A 93 2.77 -8.30 0.04
N ASP A 94 2.77 -9.36 -0.74
CA ASP A 94 3.15 -10.69 -0.26
C ASP A 94 4.59 -10.71 0.25
N PHE A 95 5.54 -10.20 -0.55
CA PHE A 95 6.94 -10.10 -0.15
C PHE A 95 7.16 -9.16 1.05
N PHE A 96 6.39 -8.07 1.13
CA PHE A 96 6.44 -7.17 2.28
C PHE A 96 6.00 -7.87 3.57
N LEU A 97 4.90 -8.63 3.51
CA LEU A 97 4.40 -9.38 4.66
C LEU A 97 5.39 -10.43 5.14
N GLU A 98 6.14 -11.07 4.25
CA GLU A 98 7.21 -11.99 4.62
C GLU A 98 8.34 -11.31 5.42
N GLN A 99 8.59 -10.00 5.20
CA GLN A 99 9.59 -9.25 5.94
C GLN A 99 9.08 -8.80 7.32
N VAL A 100 7.83 -8.34 7.42
CA VAL A 100 7.33 -7.64 8.62
C VAL A 100 6.48 -8.52 9.54
N ALA A 101 5.94 -9.63 9.02
CA ALA A 101 5.07 -10.57 9.72
C ALA A 101 5.30 -12.03 9.27
N PRO A 102 6.54 -12.53 9.28
CA PRO A 102 6.87 -13.86 8.74
C PRO A 102 6.06 -14.96 9.43
N GLY A 103 5.37 -15.78 8.63
CA GLY A 103 4.57 -16.91 9.11
C GLY A 103 3.34 -16.55 9.95
N GLN A 104 2.98 -15.27 10.02
CA GLN A 104 1.81 -14.81 10.78
C GLN A 104 0.61 -14.57 9.88
N THR A 105 -0.57 -14.86 10.39
CA THR A 105 -1.83 -14.36 9.86
C THR A 105 -2.01 -12.90 10.30
N ILE A 106 -2.50 -12.05 9.41
CA ILE A 106 -2.65 -10.61 9.65
C ILE A 106 -4.11 -10.17 9.69
N ASP A 107 -4.37 -9.01 10.30
CA ASP A 107 -5.57 -8.22 10.03
C ASP A 107 -5.18 -7.10 9.03
N LEU A 108 -6.02 -6.85 8.02
CA LEU A 108 -5.69 -5.99 6.90
C LEU A 108 -6.73 -4.88 6.72
N ILE A 109 -6.27 -3.64 6.64
CA ILE A 109 -7.09 -2.48 6.25
C ILE A 109 -6.55 -1.96 4.92
N GLY A 110 -7.43 -1.78 3.95
CA GLY A 110 -7.05 -1.17 2.67
C GLY A 110 -7.98 -0.03 2.29
N HIS A 111 -7.41 1.10 1.90
CA HIS A 111 -8.13 2.26 1.41
C HIS A 111 -8.02 2.39 -0.10
N SER A 112 -9.14 2.61 -0.81
CA SER A 112 -9.19 2.87 -2.25
C SER A 112 -8.37 1.85 -3.06
N MET A 113 -7.30 2.24 -3.75
CA MET A 113 -6.39 1.32 -4.46
C MET A 113 -5.86 0.21 -3.53
N GLY A 114 -5.43 0.56 -2.32
CA GLY A 114 -4.98 -0.42 -1.32
C GLY A 114 -6.10 -1.38 -0.91
N GLY A 115 -7.34 -0.91 -0.83
CA GLY A 115 -8.51 -1.76 -0.57
C GLY A 115 -8.78 -2.73 -1.70
N ASN A 116 -8.58 -2.31 -2.96
CA ASN A 116 -8.68 -3.19 -4.12
C ASN A 116 -7.59 -4.27 -4.09
N ILE A 117 -6.34 -3.89 -3.85
CA ILE A 117 -5.21 -4.82 -3.72
C ILE A 117 -5.47 -5.81 -2.57
N ALA A 118 -5.91 -5.31 -1.41
CA ALA A 118 -6.23 -6.11 -0.24
C ALA A 118 -7.34 -7.15 -0.50
N MET A 119 -8.40 -6.77 -1.22
CA MET A 119 -9.45 -7.73 -1.63
C MET A 119 -8.90 -8.84 -2.53
N HIS A 120 -8.09 -8.48 -3.54
CA HIS A 120 -7.46 -9.46 -4.41
C HIS A 120 -6.54 -10.38 -3.61
N TYR A 121 -5.74 -9.82 -2.69
CA TYR A 121 -4.85 -10.60 -1.84
C TYR A 121 -5.62 -11.60 -0.96
N CYS A 122 -6.70 -11.18 -0.33
CA CYS A 122 -7.59 -12.08 0.43
C CYS A 122 -8.19 -13.20 -0.44
N GLY A 123 -8.44 -12.92 -1.71
CA GLY A 123 -8.97 -13.92 -2.64
C GLY A 123 -7.96 -14.97 -3.06
N VAL A 124 -6.68 -14.62 -3.17
CA VAL A 124 -5.61 -15.52 -3.64
C VAL A 124 -4.79 -16.15 -2.50
N MET A 125 -4.74 -15.50 -1.33
CA MET A 125 -4.00 -15.95 -0.12
C MET A 125 -4.91 -15.89 1.12
N PRO A 126 -6.07 -16.57 1.12
CA PRO A 126 -7.04 -16.46 2.20
C PRO A 126 -6.51 -16.93 3.56
N GLU A 127 -5.55 -17.83 3.58
CA GLU A 127 -4.92 -18.34 4.81
C GLU A 127 -4.03 -17.31 5.50
N LYS A 128 -3.56 -16.27 4.79
CA LYS A 128 -2.70 -15.23 5.35
C LYS A 128 -3.49 -14.08 5.99
N VAL A 129 -4.78 -13.93 5.69
CA VAL A 129 -5.61 -12.82 6.18
C VAL A 129 -6.74 -13.32 7.07
N HIS A 130 -6.70 -12.94 8.34
CA HIS A 130 -7.75 -13.27 9.28
C HIS A 130 -8.99 -12.38 9.08
N GLN A 131 -8.78 -11.08 8.89
CA GLN A 131 -9.86 -10.11 8.73
C GLN A 131 -9.45 -9.00 7.77
N LEU A 132 -10.38 -8.61 6.88
CA LEU A 132 -10.23 -7.48 5.98
C LEU A 132 -11.24 -6.39 6.32
N ILE A 133 -10.75 -5.15 6.46
CA ILE A 133 -11.57 -3.93 6.41
C ILE A 133 -11.24 -3.20 5.11
N ASN A 134 -12.22 -3.14 4.21
CA ASN A 134 -12.08 -2.46 2.93
C ASN A 134 -12.77 -1.09 2.98
N LEU A 135 -11.96 -0.04 2.86
CA LEU A 135 -12.41 1.34 2.82
C LEU A 135 -12.41 1.83 1.35
N GLU A 136 -13.58 1.74 0.70
CA GLU A 136 -13.83 2.22 -0.67
C GLU A 136 -12.98 1.57 -1.79
N GLY A 137 -12.45 0.37 -1.57
CA GLY A 137 -11.63 -0.36 -2.54
C GLY A 137 -12.46 -1.23 -3.48
N PHE A 138 -13.35 -0.68 -4.28
CA PHE A 138 -14.29 -1.43 -5.12
C PHE A 138 -13.85 -1.56 -6.57
N GLY A 139 -12.64 -1.79 -6.90
CA GLY A 139 -12.21 -1.97 -8.28
C GLY A 139 -12.39 -0.71 -9.17
N GLY A 140 -11.84 -0.79 -10.37
CA GLY A 140 -11.96 0.31 -11.33
C GLY A 140 -13.34 0.37 -12.00
N PRO A 141 -13.67 1.51 -12.64
CA PRO A 141 -14.91 1.65 -13.39
C PRO A 141 -15.01 0.55 -14.47
N ALA A 142 -16.22 0.03 -14.64
CA ALA A 142 -16.49 -0.97 -15.67
C ALA A 142 -16.02 -0.47 -17.05
N ALA A 143 -15.15 -1.22 -17.69
CA ALA A 143 -14.65 -0.92 -19.03
C ALA A 143 -15.20 -1.97 -20.01
N LYS A 144 -15.75 -1.48 -21.16
CA LYS A 144 -16.15 -2.40 -22.22
C LYS A 144 -14.87 -2.92 -22.91
N ALA A 145 -14.83 -4.20 -23.24
CA ALA A 145 -13.72 -4.83 -23.94
C ALA A 145 -13.36 -4.08 -25.25
N SER A 146 -14.37 -3.54 -25.95
CA SER A 146 -14.19 -2.72 -27.17
C SER A 146 -13.38 -1.43 -26.96
N GLN A 147 -13.26 -0.95 -25.72
CA GLN A 147 -12.49 0.26 -25.40
C GLN A 147 -11.00 -0.03 -25.15
N ALA A 148 -10.63 -1.31 -24.97
CA ALA A 148 -9.25 -1.67 -24.64
C ALA A 148 -8.23 -1.22 -25.72
N PRO A 149 -8.47 -1.40 -27.02
CA PRO A 149 -7.51 -0.96 -28.03
C PRO A 149 -7.25 0.54 -28.00
N SER A 150 -8.31 1.35 -27.90
CA SER A 150 -8.16 2.82 -27.87
C SER A 150 -7.45 3.31 -26.60
N LYS A 151 -7.76 2.73 -25.45
CA LYS A 151 -7.08 3.04 -24.18
C LYS A 151 -5.59 2.68 -24.23
N LYS A 152 -5.25 1.51 -24.78
CA LYS A 152 -3.86 1.08 -24.93
C LYS A 152 -3.10 1.95 -25.94
N SER A 153 -3.73 2.32 -27.05
CA SER A 153 -3.12 3.24 -28.04
C SER A 153 -2.85 4.62 -27.42
N LYS A 154 -3.77 5.15 -26.62
CA LYS A 154 -3.58 6.41 -25.91
C LYS A 154 -2.41 6.31 -24.94
N TRP A 155 -2.38 5.26 -24.11
CA TRP A 155 -1.30 5.01 -23.16
C TRP A 155 0.07 4.94 -23.86
N LEU A 156 0.19 4.20 -24.97
CA LEU A 156 1.45 4.14 -25.74
C LEU A 156 1.92 5.52 -26.22
N LYS A 157 1.00 6.36 -26.70
CA LYS A 157 1.33 7.72 -27.12
C LYS A 157 1.82 8.58 -25.97
N GLU A 158 1.17 8.47 -24.79
CA GLU A 158 1.58 9.18 -23.58
C GLU A 158 2.96 8.72 -23.12
N MET A 159 3.24 7.41 -23.13
CA MET A 159 4.57 6.89 -22.81
C MET A 159 5.65 7.43 -23.75
N HIS A 160 5.41 7.43 -25.06
CA HIS A 160 6.35 8.01 -26.01
C HIS A 160 6.60 9.51 -25.76
N ALA A 161 5.54 10.28 -25.48
CA ALA A 161 5.65 11.70 -25.18
C ALA A 161 6.45 11.95 -23.88
N MET A 162 6.25 11.12 -22.84
CA MET A 162 7.04 11.18 -21.61
C MET A 162 8.53 10.91 -21.86
N TYR A 163 8.86 9.82 -22.58
CA TYR A 163 10.26 9.49 -22.91
C TYR A 163 10.95 10.55 -23.76
N LYS A 164 10.20 11.27 -24.61
CA LYS A 164 10.72 12.41 -25.39
C LYS A 164 10.79 13.72 -24.60
N GLY A 165 10.33 13.75 -23.35
CA GLY A 165 10.28 14.96 -22.54
C GLY A 165 9.20 15.97 -22.98
N GLU A 166 8.25 15.56 -23.82
CA GLU A 166 7.13 16.38 -24.31
C GLU A 166 6.04 16.57 -23.23
N ILE A 167 5.97 15.64 -22.28
CA ILE A 167 5.09 15.71 -21.12
C ILE A 167 5.95 15.68 -19.85
N GLN A 168 5.83 16.72 -19.04
CA GLN A 168 6.43 16.73 -17.71
C GLN A 168 5.40 16.28 -16.69
N LEU A 169 5.75 15.25 -15.89
CA LEU A 169 4.97 14.91 -14.72
C LEU A 169 5.08 16.05 -13.71
N ARG A 170 3.93 16.64 -13.36
CA ARG A 170 3.91 17.63 -12.28
C ARG A 170 4.03 16.90 -10.96
N PRO A 171 4.98 17.27 -10.08
CA PRO A 171 4.95 16.78 -8.71
C PRO A 171 3.63 17.23 -8.07
N TYR A 172 3.02 16.34 -7.31
CA TYR A 172 1.89 16.72 -6.47
C TYR A 172 2.40 17.65 -5.38
N ALA A 173 1.75 18.80 -5.26
CA ALA A 173 2.05 19.78 -4.22
C ALA A 173 1.36 19.39 -2.91
#